data_1469077aa49a546c54378f374d2a1fb7
#
_entry.id   1469077aa49a546c54378f374d2a1fb7
#
_cell.length_a   1.000
_cell.length_b   1.000
_cell.length_c   1.000
_cell.angle_alpha   90.00
_cell.angle_beta   90.00
_cell.angle_gamma   90.00
#
_symmetry.space_group_name_H-M   'P 1'
#
loop_
_entity.id
_entity.type
_entity.pdbx_description
1 polymer ?
#
loop_
_entity_poly.entity_id
_entity_poly.type
_entity_poly.pdbx_seq_one_letter_code
_entity_poly.pdbx_strand_id
1 'polypeptide(L)'
;MKILLVIAALLWGSASAAEIEGVPFVKQASNFCGPASLESVMAFYGAPAGQETIARSVYCPGLRGSLITDLENYAKLKGFKTKLAQGDIGDLKALIDRKMPVIVLVDLGFWVVSKPHYLVVTGYTDSGVVAHTGHEPSRLFSSGDFARIWKKKGTTYLLIHP
;
A
#
# COMPACT_ATOMS: atom_id res chain seq x y z
N MET A 1 -1.69 -4.45 62.52
CA MET A 1 -2.27 -3.60 61.48
C MET A 1 -1.56 -3.93 60.17
N LYS A 2 -2.16 -4.80 59.30
CA LYS A 2 -1.55 -5.25 58.03
C LYS A 2 -2.02 -4.31 56.93
N ILE A 3 -1.09 -3.56 56.35
CA ILE A 3 -1.35 -2.68 55.22
C ILE A 3 -1.32 -3.56 53.95
N LEU A 4 -2.47 -3.75 53.30
CA LEU A 4 -2.56 -4.37 51.99
C LEU A 4 -2.17 -3.33 50.94
N LEU A 5 -1.01 -3.49 50.32
CA LEU A 5 -0.61 -2.75 49.14
C LEU A 5 -1.35 -3.34 47.92
N VAL A 6 -2.37 -2.62 47.42
CA VAL A 6 -3.03 -2.94 46.15
C VAL A 6 -2.17 -2.36 45.03
N ILE A 7 -1.41 -3.22 44.37
CA ILE A 7 -0.69 -2.85 43.13
C ILE A 7 -1.73 -2.81 41.99
N ALA A 8 -2.16 -1.61 41.62
CA ALA A 8 -2.94 -1.40 40.42
C ALA A 8 -2.02 -1.59 39.18
N ALA A 9 -2.10 -2.75 38.55
CA ALA A 9 -1.46 -2.99 37.27
C ALA A 9 -2.18 -2.12 36.21
N LEU A 10 -1.55 -1.00 35.84
CA LEU A 10 -1.94 -0.20 34.68
C LEU A 10 -1.71 -1.04 33.42
N LEU A 11 -2.77 -1.63 32.88
CA LEU A 11 -2.78 -2.21 31.55
C LEU A 11 -2.64 -1.08 30.53
N TRP A 12 -1.43 -0.75 30.19
CA TRP A 12 -1.15 0.09 29.02
C TRP A 12 -1.49 -0.76 27.79
N GLY A 13 -2.64 -0.51 27.21
CA GLY A 13 -2.96 -1.03 25.89
C GLY A 13 -1.87 -0.56 24.92
N SER A 14 -1.07 -1.48 24.41
CA SER A 14 -0.07 -1.17 23.41
C SER A 14 -0.80 -0.67 22.17
N ALA A 15 -0.66 0.61 21.84
CA ALA A 15 -1.11 1.15 20.56
C ALA A 15 -0.45 0.35 19.44
N SER A 16 -1.26 -0.30 18.59
CA SER A 16 -0.74 -1.11 17.48
C SER A 16 -0.52 -0.20 16.30
N ALA A 17 0.72 0.28 16.13
CA ALA A 17 1.12 1.10 15.00
C ALA A 17 2.47 0.63 14.48
N ALA A 18 2.62 0.57 13.17
CA ALA A 18 3.89 0.29 12.50
C ALA A 18 3.97 1.06 11.18
N GLU A 19 5.16 1.54 10.84
CA GLU A 19 5.46 2.14 9.54
C GLU A 19 6.81 1.60 9.04
N ILE A 20 6.91 1.35 7.75
CA ILE A 20 8.14 0.93 7.10
C ILE A 20 8.92 2.19 6.76
N GLU A 21 10.06 2.38 7.40
CA GLU A 21 10.94 3.50 7.10
C GLU A 21 11.62 3.32 5.73
N GLY A 22 11.86 4.44 5.03
CA GLY A 22 12.65 4.46 3.82
C GLY A 22 11.93 3.97 2.55
N VAL A 23 10.61 3.76 2.57
CA VAL A 23 9.86 3.54 1.33
C VAL A 23 9.79 4.86 0.55
N PRO A 24 10.41 4.96 -0.64
CA PRO A 24 10.46 6.22 -1.37
C PRO A 24 9.07 6.67 -1.80
N PHE A 25 8.73 7.93 -1.54
CA PHE A 25 7.56 8.53 -2.14
C PHE A 25 7.88 8.96 -3.58
N VAL A 26 7.15 8.41 -4.54
CA VAL A 26 7.24 8.81 -5.94
C VAL A 26 6.00 9.61 -6.30
N LYS A 27 6.20 10.92 -6.58
CA LYS A 27 5.12 11.76 -7.11
C LYS A 27 4.77 11.29 -8.50
N GLN A 28 3.54 10.85 -8.70
CA GLN A 28 3.11 10.32 -9.99
C GLN A 28 3.00 11.41 -11.07
N ALA A 29 3.41 11.08 -12.28
CA ALA A 29 3.02 11.82 -13.46
C ALA A 29 1.53 11.55 -13.82
N SER A 30 1.00 12.28 -14.79
CA SER A 30 -0.41 12.15 -15.17
C SER A 30 -0.75 10.70 -15.56
N ASN A 31 -1.74 10.12 -14.89
CA ASN A 31 -2.22 8.73 -15.08
C ASN A 31 -1.19 7.63 -14.76
N PHE A 32 -0.08 7.93 -14.09
CA PHE A 32 1.00 6.99 -13.78
C PHE A 32 0.95 6.46 -12.33
N CYS A 33 -0.25 6.37 -11.72
CA CYS A 33 -0.36 5.82 -10.36
C CYS A 33 0.23 4.40 -10.24
N GLY A 34 0.02 3.54 -11.23
CA GLY A 34 0.62 2.19 -11.27
C GLY A 34 2.15 2.22 -11.40
N PRO A 35 2.70 2.84 -12.46
CA PRO A 35 4.14 3.00 -12.61
C PRO A 35 4.85 3.64 -11.42
N ALA A 36 4.28 4.71 -10.83
CA ALA A 36 4.84 5.38 -9.67
C ALA A 36 4.83 4.50 -8.41
N SER A 37 3.73 3.75 -8.19
CA SER A 37 3.66 2.79 -7.09
C SER A 37 4.68 1.66 -7.24
N LEU A 38 4.85 1.16 -8.46
CA LEU A 38 5.83 0.11 -8.73
C LEU A 38 7.26 0.61 -8.57
N GLU A 39 7.58 1.82 -9.06
CA GLU A 39 8.87 2.49 -8.82
C GLU A 39 9.17 2.61 -7.33
N SER A 40 8.20 3.10 -6.54
CA SER A 40 8.35 3.26 -5.08
C SER A 40 8.78 1.95 -4.42
N VAL A 41 8.09 0.84 -4.71
CA VAL A 41 8.40 -0.47 -4.10
C VAL A 41 9.71 -1.04 -4.63
N MET A 42 9.98 -0.95 -5.93
CA MET A 42 11.22 -1.45 -6.51
C MET A 42 12.44 -0.65 -5.99
N ALA A 43 12.31 0.68 -5.87
CA ALA A 43 13.36 1.54 -5.32
C ALA A 43 13.64 1.23 -3.84
N PHE A 44 12.61 0.91 -3.04
CA PHE A 44 12.76 0.44 -1.66
C PHE A 44 13.68 -0.79 -1.56
N TYR A 45 13.60 -1.69 -2.53
CA TYR A 45 14.48 -2.88 -2.61
C TYR A 45 15.78 -2.63 -3.40
N GLY A 46 16.14 -1.37 -3.66
CA GLY A 46 17.41 -1.03 -4.32
C GLY A 46 17.45 -1.22 -5.84
N ALA A 47 16.29 -1.37 -6.50
CA ALA A 47 16.17 -1.56 -7.95
C ALA A 47 15.31 -0.47 -8.61
N PRO A 48 15.66 0.82 -8.51
CA PRO A 48 14.88 1.90 -9.11
C PRO A 48 14.86 1.79 -10.64
N ALA A 49 13.71 2.00 -11.26
CA ALA A 49 13.55 1.91 -12.71
C ALA A 49 12.96 3.19 -13.36
N GLY A 50 12.48 4.14 -12.57
CA GLY A 50 11.80 5.36 -13.00
C GLY A 50 10.41 5.09 -13.59
N GLN A 51 9.39 5.86 -13.17
CA GLN A 51 8.00 5.65 -13.57
C GLN A 51 7.79 5.74 -15.09
N GLU A 52 8.52 6.60 -15.80
CA GLU A 52 8.45 6.74 -17.25
C GLU A 52 8.96 5.49 -17.96
N THR A 53 10.01 4.86 -17.44
CA THR A 53 10.54 3.61 -17.99
C THR A 53 9.57 2.46 -17.75
N ILE A 54 8.99 2.37 -16.56
CA ILE A 54 7.97 1.39 -16.22
C ILE A 54 6.73 1.60 -17.11
N ALA A 55 6.27 2.85 -17.24
CA ALA A 55 5.09 3.19 -18.02
C ALA A 55 5.19 2.76 -19.49
N ARG A 56 6.39 2.81 -20.10
CA ARG A 56 6.57 2.31 -21.49
C ARG A 56 6.17 0.84 -21.67
N SER A 57 6.20 0.06 -20.60
CA SER A 57 5.87 -1.37 -20.64
C SER A 57 4.47 -1.70 -20.10
N VAL A 58 3.91 -0.86 -19.22
CA VAL A 58 2.70 -1.22 -18.47
C VAL A 58 1.54 -0.23 -18.67
N TYR A 59 1.77 0.93 -19.29
CA TYR A 59 0.72 1.92 -19.49
C TYR A 59 -0.16 1.54 -20.68
N CYS A 60 -1.47 1.50 -20.44
CA CYS A 60 -2.48 1.27 -21.48
C CYS A 60 -3.22 2.58 -21.77
N PRO A 61 -3.02 3.22 -22.95
CA PRO A 61 -3.67 4.48 -23.30
C PRO A 61 -5.20 4.39 -23.26
N GLY A 62 -5.77 3.27 -23.71
CA GLY A 62 -7.22 3.05 -23.72
C GLY A 62 -7.85 3.03 -22.32
N LEU A 63 -7.10 2.62 -21.31
CA LEU A 63 -7.53 2.63 -19.90
C LEU A 63 -7.11 3.92 -19.18
N ARG A 64 -6.23 4.71 -19.78
CA ARG A 64 -5.55 5.85 -19.13
C ARG A 64 -4.91 5.45 -17.80
N GLY A 65 -4.25 4.28 -17.77
CA GLY A 65 -3.68 3.67 -16.59
C GLY A 65 -2.99 2.35 -16.89
N SER A 66 -2.76 1.55 -15.88
CA SER A 66 -2.11 0.23 -15.98
C SER A 66 -2.96 -0.85 -15.32
N LEU A 67 -2.93 -2.06 -15.86
CA LEU A 67 -3.49 -3.22 -15.19
C LEU A 67 -2.55 -3.71 -14.08
N ILE A 68 -3.10 -4.22 -12.98
CA ILE A 68 -2.29 -4.74 -11.88
C ILE A 68 -1.48 -5.97 -12.29
N THR A 69 -1.99 -6.76 -13.23
CA THR A 69 -1.29 -7.90 -13.84
C THR A 69 -0.09 -7.47 -14.66
N ASP A 70 -0.13 -6.31 -15.32
CA ASP A 70 1.01 -5.80 -16.08
C ASP A 70 2.10 -5.28 -15.13
N LEU A 71 1.72 -4.67 -14.00
CA LEU A 71 2.65 -4.30 -12.94
C LEU A 71 3.33 -5.55 -12.36
N GLU A 72 2.56 -6.61 -12.09
CA GLU A 72 3.08 -7.89 -11.60
C GLU A 72 4.09 -8.50 -12.60
N ASN A 73 3.72 -8.57 -13.87
CA ASN A 73 4.56 -9.14 -14.92
C ASN A 73 5.86 -8.35 -15.09
N TYR A 74 5.79 -7.01 -15.04
CA TYR A 74 6.99 -6.17 -15.08
C TYR A 74 7.92 -6.47 -13.91
N ALA A 75 7.39 -6.57 -12.69
CA ALA A 75 8.18 -6.90 -11.51
C ALA A 75 8.86 -8.27 -11.64
N LYS A 76 8.14 -9.29 -12.13
CA LYS A 76 8.70 -10.64 -12.42
C LYS A 76 9.84 -10.57 -13.42
N LEU A 77 9.69 -9.82 -14.51
CA LEU A 77 10.74 -9.61 -15.52
C LEU A 77 11.98 -8.90 -14.93
N LYS A 78 11.83 -8.15 -13.85
CA LYS A 78 12.93 -7.52 -13.12
C LYS A 78 13.53 -8.41 -12.02
N GLY A 79 13.09 -9.66 -11.91
CA GLY A 79 13.64 -10.66 -10.98
C GLY A 79 12.98 -10.67 -9.60
N PHE A 80 11.89 -9.92 -9.41
CA PHE A 80 11.15 -9.95 -8.14
C PHE A 80 10.21 -11.16 -8.05
N LYS A 81 10.06 -11.67 -6.85
CA LYS A 81 8.94 -12.56 -6.50
C LYS A 81 7.68 -11.71 -6.29
N THR A 82 6.55 -12.23 -6.68
CA THR A 82 5.28 -11.51 -6.59
C THR A 82 4.18 -12.37 -6.03
N LYS A 83 3.20 -11.72 -5.39
CA LYS A 83 1.93 -12.33 -5.00
C LYS A 83 0.81 -11.34 -5.28
N LEU A 84 0.00 -11.65 -6.31
CA LEU A 84 -1.25 -10.95 -6.57
C LEU A 84 -2.36 -11.72 -5.87
N ALA A 85 -3.06 -11.08 -4.94
CA ALA A 85 -4.06 -11.74 -4.10
C ALA A 85 -5.15 -10.76 -3.64
N GLN A 86 -6.17 -11.32 -3.00
CA GLN A 86 -7.16 -10.58 -2.22
C GLN A 86 -6.91 -10.83 -0.73
N GLY A 87 -7.26 -9.87 0.12
CA GLY A 87 -7.02 -9.97 1.55
C GLY A 87 -7.85 -8.99 2.37
N ASP A 88 -7.50 -8.85 3.62
CA ASP A 88 -8.10 -7.91 4.56
C ASP A 88 -7.03 -6.96 5.16
N ILE A 89 -7.46 -6.02 6.01
CA ILE A 89 -6.54 -5.08 6.66
C ILE A 89 -5.55 -5.81 7.58
N GLY A 90 -5.94 -6.95 8.17
CA GLY A 90 -5.06 -7.79 8.99
C GLY A 90 -3.91 -8.37 8.17
N ASP A 91 -4.18 -8.83 6.94
CA ASP A 91 -3.16 -9.30 6.02
C ASP A 91 -2.14 -8.18 5.69
N LEU A 92 -2.63 -6.96 5.41
CA LEU A 92 -1.75 -5.81 5.15
C LEU A 92 -0.88 -5.49 6.36
N LYS A 93 -1.45 -5.48 7.57
CA LYS A 93 -0.70 -5.26 8.82
C LYS A 93 0.41 -6.30 8.98
N ALA A 94 0.10 -7.59 8.78
CA ALA A 94 1.09 -8.67 8.87
C ALA A 94 2.24 -8.51 7.86
N LEU A 95 1.98 -7.97 6.66
CA LEU A 95 3.02 -7.67 5.67
C LEU A 95 3.86 -6.46 6.10
N ILE A 96 3.24 -5.40 6.63
CA ILE A 96 3.93 -4.22 7.14
C ILE A 96 4.86 -4.59 8.32
N ASP A 97 4.40 -5.45 9.24
CA ASP A 97 5.21 -5.94 10.37
C ASP A 97 6.47 -6.68 9.89
N ARG A 98 6.39 -7.31 8.72
CA ARG A 98 7.52 -7.97 8.03
C ARG A 98 8.35 -7.01 7.17
N LYS A 99 8.10 -5.69 7.24
CA LYS A 99 8.77 -4.66 6.44
C LYS A 99 8.60 -4.83 4.93
N MET A 100 7.42 -5.26 4.50
CA MET A 100 7.08 -5.49 3.10
C MET A 100 6.02 -4.47 2.65
N PRO A 101 6.38 -3.40 1.93
CA PRO A 101 5.41 -2.44 1.41
C PRO A 101 4.52 -3.11 0.35
N VAL A 102 3.26 -2.72 0.30
CA VAL A 102 2.23 -3.42 -0.50
C VAL A 102 1.53 -2.45 -1.44
N ILE A 103 1.45 -2.78 -2.72
CA ILE A 103 0.64 -2.05 -3.70
C ILE A 103 -0.80 -2.55 -3.59
N VAL A 104 -1.75 -1.63 -3.38
CA VAL A 104 -3.18 -1.95 -3.36
C VAL A 104 -3.92 -1.21 -4.46
N LEU A 105 -4.92 -1.86 -5.06
CA LEU A 105 -5.83 -1.24 -6.03
C LEU A 105 -7.10 -0.80 -5.30
N VAL A 106 -7.39 0.48 -5.31
CA VAL A 106 -8.56 1.08 -4.68
C VAL A 106 -9.45 1.80 -5.70
N ASP A 107 -10.63 2.19 -5.30
CA ASP A 107 -11.50 3.07 -6.08
C ASP A 107 -11.79 4.36 -5.30
N LEU A 108 -11.21 5.45 -5.75
CA LEU A 108 -11.41 6.80 -5.20
C LEU A 108 -12.65 7.50 -5.77
N GLY A 109 -13.39 6.82 -6.63
CA GLY A 109 -14.59 7.37 -7.23
C GLY A 109 -15.74 7.53 -6.23
N PHE A 110 -16.67 8.40 -6.59
CA PHE A 110 -17.84 8.70 -5.79
C PHE A 110 -19.12 8.32 -6.55
N TRP A 111 -20.08 7.72 -5.84
CA TRP A 111 -21.36 7.24 -6.34
C TRP A 111 -21.18 6.30 -7.55
N VAL A 112 -21.60 6.72 -8.76
CA VAL A 112 -21.55 5.93 -10.00
C VAL A 112 -20.27 6.12 -10.81
N VAL A 113 -19.39 7.04 -10.39
CA VAL A 113 -18.12 7.32 -11.06
C VAL A 113 -17.01 6.49 -10.42
N SER A 114 -16.47 5.51 -11.16
CA SER A 114 -15.30 4.74 -10.75
C SER A 114 -14.01 5.50 -11.10
N LYS A 115 -13.10 5.57 -10.13
CA LYS A 115 -11.76 6.15 -10.30
C LYS A 115 -10.73 5.17 -9.71
N PRO A 116 -10.33 4.13 -10.46
CA PRO A 116 -9.30 3.20 -10.02
C PRO A 116 -7.99 3.93 -9.72
N HIS A 117 -7.33 3.52 -8.64
CA HIS A 117 -6.08 4.15 -8.20
C HIS A 117 -5.20 3.17 -7.46
N TYR A 118 -3.88 3.31 -7.61
CA TYR A 118 -2.91 2.52 -6.86
C TYR A 118 -2.37 3.33 -5.69
N LEU A 119 -2.24 2.66 -4.54
CA LEU A 119 -1.59 3.19 -3.34
C LEU A 119 -0.46 2.23 -2.95
N VAL A 120 0.58 2.76 -2.31
CA VAL A 120 1.60 1.94 -1.65
C VAL A 120 1.35 2.01 -0.15
N VAL A 121 0.87 0.94 0.44
CA VAL A 121 0.69 0.84 1.89
C VAL A 121 2.06 0.67 2.53
N THR A 122 2.39 1.60 3.42
CA THR A 122 3.68 1.68 4.11
C THR A 122 3.55 1.52 5.61
N GLY A 123 2.33 1.61 6.15
CA GLY A 123 2.14 1.55 7.58
C GLY A 123 0.67 1.41 7.99
N TYR A 124 0.48 1.35 9.30
CA TYR A 124 -0.84 1.38 9.93
C TYR A 124 -0.76 2.00 11.33
N THR A 125 -1.92 2.43 11.83
CA THR A 125 -2.14 2.86 13.21
C THR A 125 -3.37 2.14 13.76
N ASP A 126 -3.70 2.36 15.02
CA ASP A 126 -4.97 1.87 15.61
C ASP A 126 -6.20 2.42 14.86
N SER A 127 -6.08 3.62 14.29
CA SER A 127 -7.18 4.29 13.59
C SER A 127 -7.27 3.99 12.09
N GLY A 128 -6.19 3.44 11.46
CA GLY A 128 -6.23 3.26 10.02
C GLY A 128 -4.96 2.77 9.35
N VAL A 129 -4.91 2.96 8.04
CA VAL A 129 -3.84 2.53 7.13
C VAL A 129 -3.09 3.75 6.60
N VAL A 130 -1.76 3.68 6.62
CA VAL A 130 -0.87 4.71 6.08
C VAL A 130 -0.40 4.29 4.69
N ALA A 131 -0.53 5.19 3.70
CA ALA A 131 -0.12 4.88 2.34
C ALA A 131 0.38 6.11 1.57
N HIS A 132 1.32 5.88 0.65
CA HIS A 132 1.67 6.83 -0.40
C HIS A 132 0.59 6.81 -1.48
N THR A 133 0.07 7.99 -1.84
CA THR A 133 -1.04 8.11 -2.79
C THR A 133 -0.58 8.45 -4.22
N GLY A 134 0.71 8.68 -4.42
CA GLY A 134 1.24 9.28 -5.65
C GLY A 134 1.08 10.80 -5.71
N HIS A 135 0.25 11.39 -4.86
CA HIS A 135 0.10 12.84 -4.69
C HIS A 135 0.59 13.32 -3.32
N GLU A 136 0.40 12.50 -2.29
CA GLU A 136 0.78 12.78 -0.90
C GLU A 136 1.55 11.57 -0.34
N PRO A 137 2.68 11.82 0.36
CA PRO A 137 3.36 10.77 1.12
C PRO A 137 2.59 10.46 2.42
N SER A 138 2.70 9.22 2.89
CA SER A 138 2.26 8.76 4.22
C SER A 138 0.87 9.28 4.67
N ARG A 139 -0.10 9.28 3.75
CA ARG A 139 -1.46 9.68 4.06
C ARG A 139 -2.13 8.63 4.93
N LEU A 140 -2.73 9.07 6.05
CA LEU A 140 -3.56 8.23 6.90
C LEU A 140 -4.99 8.16 6.36
N PHE A 141 -5.47 6.96 6.11
CA PHE A 141 -6.87 6.65 5.82
C PHE A 141 -7.49 6.01 7.06
N SER A 142 -8.69 6.44 7.48
CA SER A 142 -9.40 5.71 8.52
C SER A 142 -9.66 4.25 8.08
N SER A 143 -9.70 3.31 9.02
CA SER A 143 -9.96 1.89 8.70
C SER A 143 -11.24 1.69 7.90
N GLY A 144 -12.30 2.45 8.21
CA GLY A 144 -13.57 2.39 7.49
C GLY A 144 -13.49 2.93 6.06
N ASP A 145 -12.84 4.09 5.86
CA ASP A 145 -12.68 4.67 4.53
C ASP A 145 -11.77 3.81 3.65
N PHE A 146 -10.66 3.31 4.21
CA PHE A 146 -9.77 2.43 3.48
C PHE A 146 -10.50 1.15 3.05
N ALA A 147 -11.17 0.47 3.97
CA ALA A 147 -11.93 -0.73 3.66
C ALA A 147 -12.98 -0.47 2.57
N ARG A 148 -13.70 0.66 2.64
CA ARG A 148 -14.72 1.04 1.65
C ARG A 148 -14.14 1.23 0.25
N ILE A 149 -13.04 1.97 0.08
CA ILE A 149 -12.44 2.22 -1.24
C ILE A 149 -11.72 0.98 -1.78
N TRP A 150 -11.16 0.15 -0.92
CA TRP A 150 -10.46 -1.07 -1.31
C TRP A 150 -11.42 -2.20 -1.70
N LYS A 151 -12.53 -2.34 -0.97
CA LYS A 151 -13.60 -3.33 -1.27
C LYS A 151 -14.18 -3.14 -2.68
N LYS A 152 -14.30 -1.91 -3.18
CA LYS A 152 -14.79 -1.61 -4.53
C LYS A 152 -13.92 -2.24 -5.64
N LYS A 153 -12.68 -2.63 -5.34
CA LYS A 153 -11.75 -3.31 -6.24
C LYS A 153 -11.40 -4.73 -5.77
N GLY A 154 -12.32 -5.36 -5.03
CA GLY A 154 -12.19 -6.75 -4.60
C GLY A 154 -11.07 -6.98 -3.60
N THR A 155 -10.70 -5.98 -2.79
CA THR A 155 -9.61 -6.06 -1.81
C THR A 155 -8.28 -6.57 -2.40
N THR A 156 -8.02 -6.20 -3.67
CA THR A 156 -6.85 -6.68 -4.42
C THR A 156 -5.57 -5.98 -3.98
N TYR A 157 -4.51 -6.76 -3.76
CA TYR A 157 -3.18 -6.27 -3.50
C TYR A 157 -2.12 -7.01 -4.32
N LEU A 158 -1.01 -6.34 -4.58
CA LEU A 158 0.20 -6.86 -5.20
C LEU A 158 1.37 -6.70 -4.23
N LEU A 159 1.88 -7.82 -3.74
CA LEU A 159 3.12 -7.89 -3.00
C LEU A 159 4.28 -8.15 -3.97
N ILE A 160 5.38 -7.43 -3.78
CA ILE A 160 6.61 -7.56 -4.57
C ILE A 160 7.78 -7.60 -3.59
N HIS A 161 8.67 -8.56 -3.74
CA HIS A 161 9.86 -8.67 -2.89
C HIS A 161 11.00 -9.40 -3.63
N PRO A 162 12.27 -9.25 -3.21
CA PRO A 162 13.42 -9.98 -3.76
C PRO A 162 13.31 -11.50 -3.72
#